data_2ac0a97da5a300c749f027736a831108
#
_entry.id   2ac0a97da5a300c749f027736a831108
#
_cell.length_a   1.000
_cell.length_b   1.000
_cell.length_c   1.000
_cell.angle_alpha   90.00
_cell.angle_beta   90.00
_cell.angle_gamma   90.00
#
_symmetry.space_group_name_H-M   'P 1'
#
loop_
_entity.id
_entity.type
_entity.pdbx_description
1 polymer ?
#
loop_
_entity_poly.entity_id
_entity_poly.type
_entity_poly.pdbx_seq_one_letter_code
_entity_poly.pdbx_strand_id
1 'polypeptide(L)'
;MKRRALPALLLVMLTALLAFNAASAKESKAPEYPNAKRESPRVDLRSEREQKLLQNGYDALNKNDDAKATTDLDKVLKDAQSKYAKAMAYRGLAQIKLTSGDSAAAIPLLQQALDLNSLPNDDYFNTMLTLAQVQAQAEQWQPALTTLQKWMSEGGKQSGEAYALEGNIQYRLNQYPQAVQAMKQALALKADAPDSWHQLLMASYAGMNDYTAAAKVEQDVLAKNPGDKTALKNLVSLYIQAKQPQNAIKTMEDGLQRGLFTTEKDYLNLAQMYLYVAQNEQDPKADALKAAALLQDGLQKGIVKPGLDPYKQLGNAYYIAGNYDQAMAAWTKGSPYADNGELDMLRAQILLQDQKFSEGRALAQTALQRGVKRVGAAWTLVGNADLALKDRKGAIAAFEKAAQDPETKAQAEKVLRQLRGKK
;
A
#
# COMPACT_ATOMS: atom_id res chain seq x y z
N MET A 1 -8.75 9.24 0.45
CA MET A 1 -8.23 7.91 0.86
C MET A 1 -7.50 8.07 2.18
N LYS A 2 -8.00 7.44 3.26
CA LYS A 2 -7.33 7.47 4.58
C LYS A 2 -5.99 6.75 4.45
N ARG A 3 -4.88 7.45 4.74
CA ARG A 3 -3.54 6.89 4.87
C ARG A 3 -3.62 5.76 5.90
N ARG A 4 -3.60 4.51 5.46
CA ARG A 4 -3.36 3.38 6.36
C ARG A 4 -1.93 3.53 6.82
N ALA A 5 -1.74 3.80 8.10
CA ALA A 5 -0.43 3.75 8.74
C ALA A 5 0.16 2.36 8.47
N LEU A 6 1.34 2.31 7.84
CA LEU A 6 2.15 1.10 7.88
C LEU A 6 2.37 0.75 9.36
N PRO A 7 2.22 -0.52 9.76
CA PRO A 7 2.47 -0.90 11.13
C PRO A 7 3.89 -0.52 11.53
N ALA A 8 4.05 -0.17 12.80
CA ALA A 8 5.30 0.29 13.39
C ALA A 8 6.42 -0.74 13.19
N LEU A 9 7.25 -0.50 12.20
CA LEU A 9 8.31 -1.40 11.70
C LEU A 9 9.63 -1.23 12.47
N LEU A 10 9.56 -0.72 13.69
CA LEU A 10 10.73 -0.26 14.45
C LEU A 10 10.98 -1.00 15.78
N LEU A 11 10.31 -2.14 16.02
CA LEU A 11 10.38 -2.70 17.39
C LEU A 11 11.32 -3.89 17.57
N VAL A 12 12.32 -4.13 16.73
CA VAL A 12 13.17 -5.36 16.87
C VAL A 12 14.66 -5.10 16.99
N MET A 13 15.14 -3.87 17.23
CA MET A 13 16.59 -3.67 17.39
C MET A 13 16.99 -2.81 18.59
N LEU A 14 16.37 -2.95 19.75
CA LEU A 14 16.81 -2.25 20.96
C LEU A 14 17.43 -3.21 21.97
N THR A 15 18.20 -4.22 21.56
CA THR A 15 18.95 -5.10 22.44
C THR A 15 20.46 -5.07 22.18
N ALA A 16 21.01 -3.91 21.84
CA ALA A 16 22.41 -3.68 22.07
C ALA A 16 22.55 -3.25 23.55
N LEU A 17 22.58 -4.19 24.45
CA LEU A 17 23.04 -3.95 25.81
C LEU A 17 24.35 -3.19 25.72
N LEU A 18 24.36 -1.94 26.20
CA LEU A 18 25.55 -1.18 26.45
C LEU A 18 26.30 -1.85 27.63
N ALA A 19 26.90 -3.00 27.36
CA ALA A 19 27.66 -3.69 28.36
C ALA A 19 28.93 -2.87 28.66
N PHE A 20 29.03 -2.34 29.85
CA PHE A 20 30.27 -1.84 30.40
C PHE A 20 31.13 -3.04 30.77
N ASN A 21 32.06 -3.43 29.89
CA ASN A 21 33.15 -4.27 30.30
C ASN A 21 34.19 -3.42 31.00
N ALA A 22 34.14 -3.39 32.33
CA ALA A 22 35.25 -2.88 33.13
C ALA A 22 36.55 -3.62 32.64
N ALA A 23 37.57 -2.82 32.33
CA ALA A 23 38.82 -3.29 31.78
C ALA A 23 39.41 -4.40 32.62
N SER A 24 39.06 -5.65 32.34
CA SER A 24 39.89 -6.81 32.53
C SER A 24 40.75 -6.91 31.28
N ALA A 25 42.03 -6.62 31.47
CA ALA A 25 43.05 -6.87 30.47
C ALA A 25 43.05 -8.36 30.10
N LYS A 26 42.33 -8.73 29.02
CA LYS A 26 42.59 -9.93 28.21
C LYS A 26 41.69 -9.94 26.97
N GLU A 27 42.39 -10.03 25.84
CA GLU A 27 41.93 -10.07 24.47
C GLU A 27 41.41 -8.73 23.92
N SER A 28 42.26 -8.04 23.14
CA SER A 28 41.88 -6.87 22.36
C SER A 28 40.88 -7.31 21.29
N LYS A 29 39.59 -7.14 21.59
CA LYS A 29 38.55 -7.29 20.59
C LYS A 29 38.86 -6.30 19.47
N ALA A 30 38.84 -6.75 18.22
CA ALA A 30 39.06 -5.88 17.08
C ALA A 30 38.09 -4.67 17.17
N PRO A 31 38.55 -3.45 16.83
CA PRO A 31 37.71 -2.26 16.88
C PRO A 31 36.43 -2.46 16.03
N GLU A 32 35.32 -2.07 16.57
CA GLU A 32 34.03 -2.16 15.83
C GLU A 32 33.97 -1.15 14.67
N TYR A 33 34.72 -0.03 14.82
CA TYR A 33 34.83 1.03 13.81
C TYR A 33 36.29 1.25 13.38
N PRO A 34 36.90 0.27 12.67
CA PRO A 34 38.31 0.34 12.29
C PRO A 34 38.63 1.45 11.29
N ASN A 35 37.61 1.88 10.52
CA ASN A 35 37.72 2.91 9.47
C ASN A 35 37.21 4.27 9.93
N ALA A 36 37.03 4.47 11.24
CA ALA A 36 36.57 5.74 11.77
C ALA A 36 37.50 6.89 11.40
N LYS A 37 36.94 8.02 10.96
CA LYS A 37 37.72 9.18 10.51
C LYS A 37 38.30 10.03 11.66
N ARG A 38 37.78 9.83 12.89
CA ARG A 38 38.29 10.54 14.07
C ARG A 38 39.35 9.69 14.79
N GLU A 39 40.32 10.36 15.38
CA GLU A 39 41.24 9.72 16.30
C GLU A 39 40.48 9.33 17.59
N SER A 40 40.69 8.08 18.06
CA SER A 40 40.00 7.59 19.26
C SER A 40 40.66 8.17 20.52
N PRO A 41 39.93 8.93 21.33
CA PRO A 41 40.44 9.44 22.60
C PRO A 41 40.82 8.28 23.53
N ARG A 42 41.85 8.50 24.32
CA ARG A 42 42.20 7.57 25.41
C ARG A 42 41.21 7.74 26.56
N VAL A 43 40.94 6.65 27.25
CA VAL A 43 40.15 6.67 28.48
C VAL A 43 40.93 7.44 29.54
N ASP A 44 40.35 8.58 29.99
CA ASP A 44 40.95 9.46 31.00
C ASP A 44 40.09 9.42 32.28
N LEU A 45 40.41 8.46 33.16
CA LEU A 45 39.83 8.41 34.51
C LEU A 45 40.91 8.95 35.48
N ARG A 46 40.64 10.11 36.03
CA ARG A 46 41.64 10.88 36.76
C ARG A 46 41.90 10.45 38.20
N SER A 47 40.99 9.65 38.80
CA SER A 47 41.16 9.12 40.13
C SER A 47 40.45 7.78 40.34
N GLU A 48 40.93 7.00 41.29
CA GLU A 48 40.24 5.77 41.73
C GLU A 48 38.83 6.03 42.21
N ARG A 49 38.60 7.21 42.82
CA ARG A 49 37.27 7.62 43.25
C ARG A 49 36.29 7.77 42.08
N GLU A 50 36.70 8.46 40.99
CA GLU A 50 35.89 8.58 39.77
C GLU A 50 35.59 7.23 39.16
N GLN A 51 36.59 6.37 39.06
CA GLN A 51 36.43 5.01 38.55
C GLN A 51 35.42 4.22 39.39
N LYS A 52 35.52 4.29 40.72
CA LYS A 52 34.63 3.55 41.62
C LYS A 52 33.20 4.09 41.57
N LEU A 53 33.00 5.41 41.46
CA LEU A 53 31.66 6.02 41.33
C LEU A 53 31.01 5.56 40.02
N LEU A 54 31.75 5.62 38.91
CA LEU A 54 31.22 5.18 37.59
C LEU A 54 30.88 3.69 37.62
N GLN A 55 31.78 2.87 38.19
CA GLN A 55 31.57 1.43 38.34
C GLN A 55 30.31 1.11 39.15
N ASN A 56 30.11 1.79 40.30
CA ASN A 56 28.89 1.58 41.10
C ASN A 56 27.62 1.90 40.35
N GLY A 57 27.61 2.99 39.55
CA GLY A 57 26.45 3.34 38.71
C GLY A 57 26.15 2.26 37.69
N TYR A 58 27.15 1.72 36.99
CA TYR A 58 26.95 0.63 36.00
C TYR A 58 26.63 -0.71 36.66
N ASP A 59 27.18 -1.00 37.84
CA ASP A 59 26.82 -2.21 38.60
C ASP A 59 25.34 -2.17 39.04
N ALA A 60 24.82 -1.00 39.37
CA ALA A 60 23.43 -0.81 39.70
C ALA A 60 22.53 -0.97 38.44
N LEU A 61 22.95 -0.42 37.27
CA LEU A 61 22.28 -0.64 35.98
C LEU A 61 22.19 -2.12 35.64
N ASN A 62 23.29 -2.85 35.77
CA ASN A 62 23.35 -4.28 35.47
C ASN A 62 22.45 -5.12 36.40
N LYS A 63 22.12 -4.59 37.58
CA LYS A 63 21.19 -5.18 38.55
C LYS A 63 19.74 -4.68 38.37
N ASN A 64 19.48 -3.85 37.38
CA ASN A 64 18.20 -3.16 37.17
C ASN A 64 17.74 -2.31 38.37
N ASP A 65 18.71 -1.78 39.14
CA ASP A 65 18.45 -0.83 40.24
C ASP A 65 18.59 0.59 39.68
N ASP A 66 17.57 1.04 38.93
CA ASP A 66 17.56 2.34 38.26
C ASP A 66 17.66 3.53 39.23
N ALA A 67 17.09 3.42 40.43
CA ALA A 67 17.14 4.48 41.44
C ALA A 67 18.57 4.68 41.97
N LYS A 68 19.27 3.59 42.31
CA LYS A 68 20.65 3.62 42.73
C LYS A 68 21.58 4.04 41.59
N ALA A 69 21.36 3.50 40.38
CA ALA A 69 22.13 3.86 39.19
C ALA A 69 22.04 5.37 38.93
N THR A 70 20.82 5.94 38.92
CA THR A 70 20.62 7.39 38.76
C THR A 70 21.40 8.17 39.81
N THR A 71 21.26 7.81 41.11
CA THR A 71 21.94 8.49 42.16
C THR A 71 23.46 8.47 42.01
N ASP A 72 24.04 7.33 41.65
CA ASP A 72 25.49 7.19 41.55
C ASP A 72 26.04 7.86 40.26
N LEU A 73 25.31 7.79 39.14
CA LEU A 73 25.67 8.45 37.88
C LEU A 73 25.55 10.01 38.02
N ASP A 74 24.54 10.52 38.70
CA ASP A 74 24.41 11.95 38.98
C ASP A 74 25.58 12.48 39.86
N LYS A 75 26.07 11.69 40.81
CA LYS A 75 27.30 12.02 41.52
C LYS A 75 28.52 12.08 40.59
N VAL A 76 28.61 11.18 39.59
CA VAL A 76 29.68 11.27 38.58
C VAL A 76 29.58 12.60 37.83
N LEU A 77 28.39 12.99 37.36
CA LEU A 77 28.20 14.25 36.63
C LEU A 77 28.62 15.47 37.48
N LYS A 78 28.34 15.45 38.78
CA LYS A 78 28.65 16.54 39.73
C LYS A 78 30.14 16.56 40.09
N ASP A 79 30.71 15.42 40.46
CA ASP A 79 32.00 15.38 41.17
C ASP A 79 33.20 15.06 40.26
N ALA A 80 32.98 14.34 39.13
CA ALA A 80 34.07 13.94 38.28
C ALA A 80 34.70 15.10 37.49
N GLN A 81 36.01 15.04 37.32
CA GLN A 81 36.76 15.96 36.47
C GLN A 81 36.97 15.39 35.08
N SER A 82 36.86 14.05 34.93
CA SER A 82 37.02 13.33 33.70
C SER A 82 35.85 13.56 32.75
N LYS A 83 36.11 14.06 31.55
CA LYS A 83 35.11 14.16 30.48
C LYS A 83 34.60 12.77 30.05
N TYR A 84 35.48 11.78 30.09
CA TYR A 84 35.10 10.40 29.79
C TYR A 84 34.09 9.85 30.80
N ALA A 85 34.38 10.04 32.12
CA ALA A 85 33.47 9.62 33.18
C ALA A 85 32.09 10.28 33.06
N LYS A 86 32.05 11.59 32.77
CA LYS A 86 30.78 12.30 32.53
C LYS A 86 30.04 11.80 31.29
N ALA A 87 30.75 11.55 30.18
CA ALA A 87 30.12 11.03 28.99
C ALA A 87 29.52 9.64 29.22
N MET A 88 30.21 8.78 29.95
CA MET A 88 29.69 7.47 30.36
C MET A 88 28.48 7.62 31.30
N ALA A 89 28.51 8.55 32.25
CA ALA A 89 27.37 8.79 33.14
C ALA A 89 26.11 9.24 32.36
N TYR A 90 26.26 10.13 31.39
CA TYR A 90 25.15 10.53 30.51
C TYR A 90 24.62 9.33 29.70
N ARG A 91 25.46 8.45 29.19
CA ARG A 91 25.05 7.22 28.51
C ARG A 91 24.25 6.29 29.44
N GLY A 92 24.73 6.10 30.69
CA GLY A 92 24.02 5.29 31.67
C GLY A 92 22.65 5.85 32.02
N LEU A 93 22.55 7.17 32.24
CA LEU A 93 21.27 7.85 32.49
C LEU A 93 20.34 7.75 31.27
N ALA A 94 20.87 7.89 30.05
CA ALA A 94 20.09 7.69 28.83
C ALA A 94 19.54 6.26 28.74
N GLN A 95 20.35 5.26 29.12
CA GLN A 95 19.89 3.86 29.14
C GLN A 95 18.70 3.67 30.08
N ILE A 96 18.71 4.28 31.29
CA ILE A 96 17.57 4.24 32.22
C ILE A 96 16.31 4.83 31.56
N LYS A 97 16.45 5.95 30.86
CA LYS A 97 15.32 6.58 30.15
C LYS A 97 14.79 5.71 29.03
N LEU A 98 15.67 5.04 28.28
CA LEU A 98 15.28 4.12 27.21
C LEU A 98 14.55 2.87 27.75
N THR A 99 15.03 2.29 28.84
CA THR A 99 14.39 1.12 29.45
C THR A 99 13.04 1.46 30.08
N SER A 100 12.86 2.68 30.59
CA SER A 100 11.57 3.18 31.07
C SER A 100 10.61 3.63 29.95
N GLY A 101 11.03 3.58 28.67
CA GLY A 101 10.22 4.01 27.52
C GLY A 101 10.21 5.52 27.26
N ASP A 102 11.00 6.31 28.01
CA ASP A 102 11.10 7.75 27.85
C ASP A 102 12.19 8.14 26.84
N SER A 103 11.92 7.82 25.57
CA SER A 103 12.84 8.14 24.47
C SER A 103 13.14 9.64 24.36
N ALA A 104 12.17 10.49 24.67
CA ALA A 104 12.35 11.94 24.57
C ALA A 104 13.39 12.47 25.56
N ALA A 105 13.39 11.96 26.81
CA ALA A 105 14.37 12.33 27.82
C ALA A 105 15.76 11.72 27.56
N ALA A 106 15.85 10.61 26.82
CA ALA A 106 17.13 9.99 26.47
C ALA A 106 17.92 10.82 25.44
N ILE A 107 17.25 11.50 24.50
CA ILE A 107 17.89 12.27 23.42
C ILE A 107 18.91 13.30 23.94
N PRO A 108 18.56 14.25 24.83
CA PRO A 108 19.51 15.23 25.33
C PRO A 108 20.68 14.60 26.10
N LEU A 109 20.46 13.50 26.80
CA LEU A 109 21.53 12.78 27.52
C LEU A 109 22.55 12.16 26.57
N LEU A 110 22.05 11.49 25.49
CA LEU A 110 22.93 10.94 24.46
C LEU A 110 23.70 12.06 23.73
N GLN A 111 23.07 13.18 23.46
CA GLN A 111 23.71 14.35 22.86
C GLN A 111 24.82 14.89 23.75
N GLN A 112 24.57 15.07 25.04
CA GLN A 112 25.57 15.53 26.01
C GLN A 112 26.76 14.57 26.11
N ALA A 113 26.50 13.26 26.04
CA ALA A 113 27.59 12.28 26.03
C ALA A 113 28.51 12.45 24.80
N LEU A 114 27.93 12.70 23.62
CA LEU A 114 28.66 12.92 22.37
C LEU A 114 29.40 14.27 22.35
N ASP A 115 28.81 15.32 22.86
CA ASP A 115 29.35 16.70 22.88
C ASP A 115 30.64 16.79 23.70
N LEU A 116 30.79 15.95 24.71
CA LEU A 116 32.01 15.87 25.50
C LEU A 116 33.21 15.34 24.67
N ASN A 117 32.96 14.72 23.54
CA ASN A 117 33.94 14.22 22.57
C ASN A 117 35.10 13.41 23.20
N SER A 118 34.81 12.64 24.25
CA SER A 118 35.81 11.92 25.06
C SER A 118 35.62 10.42 25.09
N LEU A 119 34.58 9.91 24.44
CA LEU A 119 34.35 8.47 24.29
C LEU A 119 35.30 7.88 23.27
N PRO A 120 35.88 6.66 23.49
CA PRO A 120 36.53 5.87 22.46
C PRO A 120 35.59 5.64 21.26
N ASN A 121 36.16 5.36 20.09
CA ASN A 121 35.38 5.31 18.84
C ASN A 121 34.21 4.34 18.90
N ASP A 122 34.37 3.16 19.44
CA ASP A 122 33.27 2.18 19.51
C ASP A 122 32.12 2.72 20.35
N ASP A 123 32.42 3.29 21.52
CA ASP A 123 31.40 3.90 22.38
C ASP A 123 30.77 5.16 21.75
N TYR A 124 31.58 6.00 21.12
CA TYR A 124 31.12 7.21 20.46
C TYR A 124 30.14 6.92 19.34
N PHE A 125 30.52 6.06 18.41
CA PHE A 125 29.68 5.74 17.26
C PHE A 125 28.47 4.88 17.65
N ASN A 126 28.58 3.98 18.61
CA ASN A 126 27.44 3.26 19.14
C ASN A 126 26.43 4.20 19.82
N THR A 127 26.91 5.21 20.57
CA THR A 127 26.05 6.26 21.15
C THR A 127 25.38 7.10 20.05
N MET A 128 26.11 7.44 18.99
CA MET A 128 25.56 8.19 17.85
C MET A 128 24.50 7.41 17.09
N LEU A 129 24.70 6.11 16.85
CA LEU A 129 23.70 5.25 16.24
C LEU A 129 22.45 5.14 17.10
N THR A 130 22.63 4.94 18.42
CA THR A 130 21.51 4.93 19.38
C THR A 130 20.75 6.26 19.34
N LEU A 131 21.44 7.40 19.33
CA LEU A 131 20.80 8.71 19.22
C LEU A 131 19.95 8.83 17.94
N ALA A 132 20.48 8.40 16.79
CA ALA A 132 19.73 8.44 15.52
C ALA A 132 18.47 7.57 15.59
N GLN A 133 18.57 6.37 16.17
CA GLN A 133 17.43 5.46 16.34
C GLN A 133 16.36 6.05 17.25
N VAL A 134 16.78 6.63 18.40
CA VAL A 134 15.85 7.23 19.37
C VAL A 134 15.20 8.48 18.81
N GLN A 135 15.95 9.32 18.09
CA GLN A 135 15.37 10.46 17.36
C GLN A 135 14.32 10.02 16.35
N ALA A 136 14.60 8.95 15.57
CA ALA A 136 13.62 8.39 14.62
C ALA A 136 12.38 7.83 15.35
N GLN A 137 12.56 7.16 16.49
CA GLN A 137 11.46 6.66 17.31
C GLN A 137 10.61 7.79 17.88
N ALA A 138 11.24 8.91 18.26
CA ALA A 138 10.56 10.13 18.70
C ALA A 138 10.02 10.99 17.54
N GLU A 139 9.99 10.46 16.33
CA GLU A 139 9.54 11.13 15.10
C GLU A 139 10.33 12.41 14.74
N GLN A 140 11.51 12.59 15.31
CA GLN A 140 12.42 13.66 14.97
C GLN A 140 13.22 13.30 13.69
N TRP A 141 12.49 13.18 12.56
CA TRP A 141 13.01 12.57 11.34
C TRP A 141 14.25 13.27 10.76
N GLN A 142 14.23 14.61 10.69
CA GLN A 142 15.38 15.34 10.13
C GLN A 142 16.62 15.29 11.05
N PRO A 143 16.53 15.50 12.39
CA PRO A 143 17.63 15.23 13.29
C PRO A 143 18.17 13.80 13.19
N ALA A 144 17.29 12.80 13.14
CA ALA A 144 17.67 11.40 13.01
C ALA A 144 18.47 11.14 11.73
N LEU A 145 18.04 11.70 10.59
CA LEU A 145 18.74 11.58 9.32
C LEU A 145 20.13 12.19 9.40
N THR A 146 20.23 13.41 9.95
CA THR A 146 21.52 14.11 10.11
C THR A 146 22.48 13.31 10.98
N THR A 147 22.01 12.81 12.12
CA THR A 147 22.81 12.00 13.03
C THR A 147 23.27 10.70 12.41
N LEU A 148 22.37 10.01 11.69
CA LEU A 148 22.67 8.73 11.03
C LEU A 148 23.70 8.92 9.90
N GLN A 149 23.52 9.93 9.06
CA GLN A 149 24.47 10.24 7.97
C GLN A 149 25.85 10.62 8.49
N LYS A 150 25.91 11.35 9.60
CA LYS A 150 27.18 11.62 10.29
C LYS A 150 27.82 10.33 10.78
N TRP A 151 27.04 9.43 11.42
CA TRP A 151 27.51 8.13 11.86
C TRP A 151 28.09 7.31 10.70
N MET A 152 27.37 7.24 9.56
CA MET A 152 27.83 6.48 8.38
C MET A 152 29.12 7.07 7.79
N SER A 153 29.18 8.40 7.68
CA SER A 153 30.32 9.10 7.03
C SER A 153 31.59 9.15 7.90
N GLU A 154 31.46 9.32 9.21
CA GLU A 154 32.58 9.46 10.14
C GLU A 154 32.99 8.11 10.75
N GLY A 155 32.03 7.22 11.04
CA GLY A 155 32.29 5.89 11.57
C GLY A 155 32.85 4.91 10.54
N GLY A 156 32.69 5.19 9.27
CA GLY A 156 33.16 4.35 8.17
C GLY A 156 32.53 2.97 8.14
N LYS A 157 31.37 2.79 8.75
CA LYS A 157 30.64 1.52 8.82
C LYS A 157 29.37 1.62 7.98
N GLN A 158 29.21 0.65 7.09
CA GLN A 158 28.01 0.50 6.27
C GLN A 158 27.37 -0.85 6.57
N SER A 159 26.08 -0.85 6.84
CA SER A 159 25.31 -2.08 7.06
C SER A 159 23.94 -1.97 6.41
N GLY A 160 23.36 -3.12 6.10
CA GLY A 160 21.99 -3.18 5.56
C GLY A 160 20.99 -2.50 6.49
N GLU A 161 21.15 -2.67 7.81
CA GLU A 161 20.29 -2.07 8.84
C GLU A 161 20.38 -0.54 8.87
N ALA A 162 21.60 0.02 8.72
CA ALA A 162 21.80 1.46 8.68
C ALA A 162 21.14 2.09 7.46
N TYR A 163 21.33 1.49 6.29
CA TYR A 163 20.64 1.93 5.07
C TYR A 163 19.13 1.74 5.13
N ALA A 164 18.64 0.68 5.78
CA ALA A 164 17.19 0.49 5.98
C ALA A 164 16.59 1.55 6.91
N LEU A 165 17.32 1.92 7.96
CA LEU A 165 16.93 3.03 8.83
C LEU A 165 16.94 4.35 8.08
N GLU A 166 17.98 4.63 7.29
CA GLU A 166 18.05 5.83 6.43
C GLU A 166 16.87 5.88 5.47
N GLY A 167 16.59 4.79 4.75
CA GLY A 167 15.46 4.70 3.82
C GLY A 167 14.11 4.92 4.50
N ASN A 168 13.93 4.39 5.71
CA ASN A 168 12.70 4.61 6.49
C ASN A 168 12.55 6.09 6.88
N ILE A 169 13.61 6.72 7.39
CA ILE A 169 13.57 8.14 7.76
C ILE A 169 13.28 9.00 6.52
N GLN A 170 13.95 8.75 5.40
CA GLN A 170 13.72 9.46 4.14
C GLN A 170 12.30 9.28 3.63
N TYR A 171 11.74 8.07 3.73
CA TYR A 171 10.32 7.81 3.39
C TYR A 171 9.38 8.66 4.27
N ARG A 172 9.62 8.75 5.57
CA ARG A 172 8.83 9.58 6.50
C ARG A 172 8.92 11.07 6.17
N LEU A 173 10.07 11.51 5.68
CA LEU A 173 10.29 12.86 5.18
C LEU A 173 9.72 13.10 3.76
N ASN A 174 9.07 12.11 3.15
CA ASN A 174 8.58 12.11 1.76
C ASN A 174 9.72 12.28 0.73
N GLN A 175 10.94 11.96 1.09
CA GLN A 175 12.12 11.94 0.22
C GLN A 175 12.20 10.58 -0.50
N TYR A 176 11.17 10.25 -1.29
CA TYR A 176 11.00 8.92 -1.88
C TYR A 176 12.16 8.47 -2.77
N PRO A 177 12.73 9.32 -3.65
CA PRO A 177 13.87 8.91 -4.48
C PRO A 177 15.08 8.49 -3.65
N GLN A 178 15.37 9.21 -2.57
CA GLN A 178 16.48 8.89 -1.65
C GLN A 178 16.16 7.61 -0.87
N ALA A 179 14.93 7.47 -0.38
CA ALA A 179 14.48 6.24 0.29
C ALA A 179 14.64 5.00 -0.61
N VAL A 180 14.32 5.09 -1.90
CA VAL A 180 14.56 4.00 -2.88
C VAL A 180 16.04 3.66 -2.97
N GLN A 181 16.94 4.66 -3.04
CA GLN A 181 18.37 4.41 -3.11
C GLN A 181 18.89 3.73 -1.84
N ALA A 182 18.53 4.25 -0.67
CA ALA A 182 18.94 3.67 0.61
C ALA A 182 18.42 2.22 0.76
N MET A 183 17.15 1.96 0.41
CA MET A 183 16.59 0.62 0.49
C MET A 183 17.25 -0.37 -0.48
N LYS A 184 17.63 0.07 -1.67
CA LYS A 184 18.41 -0.78 -2.60
C LYS A 184 19.77 -1.14 -2.02
N GLN A 185 20.47 -0.20 -1.38
CA GLN A 185 21.72 -0.48 -0.69
C GLN A 185 21.52 -1.43 0.48
N ALA A 186 20.46 -1.25 1.26
CA ALA A 186 20.10 -2.14 2.36
C ALA A 186 19.95 -3.60 1.88
N LEU A 187 19.15 -3.79 0.81
CA LEU A 187 18.87 -5.11 0.24
C LEU A 187 20.10 -5.74 -0.43
N ALA A 188 21.00 -4.93 -1.00
CA ALA A 188 22.25 -5.42 -1.59
C ALA A 188 23.24 -5.95 -0.54
N LEU A 189 23.21 -5.36 0.67
CA LEU A 189 24.10 -5.74 1.78
C LEU A 189 23.58 -6.91 2.64
N LYS A 190 22.30 -7.27 2.50
CA LYS A 190 21.68 -8.32 3.31
C LYS A 190 20.77 -9.20 2.49
N ALA A 191 21.27 -10.38 2.11
CA ALA A 191 20.54 -11.33 1.26
C ALA A 191 19.26 -11.88 1.91
N ASP A 192 19.26 -12.04 3.24
CA ASP A 192 18.14 -12.49 4.08
C ASP A 192 17.37 -11.30 4.70
N ALA A 193 17.22 -10.22 3.94
CA ALA A 193 16.54 -9.03 4.40
C ALA A 193 15.08 -9.33 4.79
N PRO A 194 14.58 -8.71 5.87
CA PRO A 194 13.17 -8.83 6.26
C PRO A 194 12.23 -8.36 5.15
N ASP A 195 11.06 -9.01 5.01
CA ASP A 195 10.03 -8.61 4.02
C ASP A 195 9.63 -7.15 4.13
N SER A 196 9.69 -6.60 5.32
CA SER A 196 9.43 -5.21 5.61
C SER A 196 10.30 -4.23 4.82
N TRP A 197 11.53 -4.62 4.46
CA TRP A 197 12.41 -3.79 3.64
C TRP A 197 11.93 -3.73 2.19
N HIS A 198 11.44 -4.85 1.64
CA HIS A 198 10.82 -4.88 0.33
C HIS A 198 9.53 -4.06 0.32
N GLN A 199 8.73 -4.15 1.39
CA GLN A 199 7.51 -3.34 1.54
C GLN A 199 7.81 -1.84 1.57
N LEU A 200 8.88 -1.42 2.27
CA LEU A 200 9.30 -0.02 2.31
C LEU A 200 9.80 0.47 0.94
N LEU A 201 10.56 -0.37 0.23
CA LEU A 201 11.00 -0.07 -1.14
C LEU A 201 9.79 0.09 -2.08
N MET A 202 8.82 -0.83 -2.04
CA MET A 202 7.58 -0.71 -2.81
C MET A 202 6.79 0.54 -2.45
N ALA A 203 6.65 0.84 -1.15
CA ALA A 203 5.95 2.04 -0.68
C ALA A 203 6.65 3.32 -1.16
N SER A 204 7.98 3.32 -1.22
CA SER A 204 8.76 4.46 -1.72
C SER A 204 8.55 4.67 -3.23
N TYR A 205 8.52 3.60 -4.03
CA TYR A 205 8.15 3.69 -5.45
C TYR A 205 6.70 4.14 -5.64
N ALA A 206 5.77 3.62 -4.84
CA ALA A 206 4.37 4.05 -4.88
C ALA A 206 4.21 5.54 -4.49
N GLY A 207 5.02 6.05 -3.56
CA GLY A 207 5.09 7.47 -3.23
C GLY A 207 5.53 8.36 -4.40
N MET A 208 6.30 7.80 -5.34
CA MET A 208 6.68 8.43 -6.61
C MET A 208 5.67 8.19 -7.73
N ASN A 209 4.58 7.46 -7.49
CA ASN A 209 3.65 6.92 -8.48
C ASN A 209 4.31 5.98 -9.52
N ASP A 210 5.50 5.45 -9.21
CA ASP A 210 6.16 4.44 -10.04
C ASP A 210 5.70 3.03 -9.66
N TYR A 211 4.44 2.75 -10.00
CA TYR A 211 3.82 1.45 -9.71
C TYR A 211 4.43 0.32 -10.53
N THR A 212 5.07 0.63 -11.65
CA THR A 212 5.79 -0.36 -12.46
C THR A 212 7.02 -0.89 -11.71
N ALA A 213 7.82 0.02 -11.14
CA ALA A 213 8.97 -0.39 -10.32
C ALA A 213 8.51 -1.11 -9.03
N ALA A 214 7.44 -0.64 -8.40
CA ALA A 214 6.85 -1.32 -7.23
C ALA A 214 6.40 -2.76 -7.58
N ALA A 215 5.75 -2.96 -8.74
CA ALA A 215 5.32 -4.28 -9.19
C ALA A 215 6.52 -5.22 -9.43
N LYS A 216 7.64 -4.69 -9.94
CA LYS A 216 8.86 -5.50 -10.12
C LYS A 216 9.43 -5.98 -8.77
N VAL A 217 9.44 -5.13 -7.76
CA VAL A 217 9.87 -5.56 -6.40
C VAL A 217 8.97 -6.67 -5.89
N GLU A 218 7.64 -6.56 -6.06
CA GLU A 218 6.70 -7.59 -5.62
C GLU A 218 6.86 -8.90 -6.42
N GLN A 219 7.19 -8.81 -7.71
CA GLN A 219 7.55 -10.01 -8.50
C GLN A 219 8.78 -10.74 -7.93
N ASP A 220 9.82 -9.98 -7.54
CA ASP A 220 11.03 -10.56 -6.96
C ASP A 220 10.74 -11.22 -5.60
N VAL A 221 9.85 -10.65 -4.79
CA VAL A 221 9.36 -11.26 -3.54
C VAL A 221 8.57 -12.53 -3.84
N LEU A 222 7.64 -12.47 -4.79
CA LEU A 222 6.80 -13.60 -5.19
C LEU A 222 7.63 -14.75 -5.80
N ALA A 223 8.73 -14.45 -6.49
CA ALA A 223 9.65 -15.47 -7.02
C ALA A 223 10.29 -16.31 -5.91
N LYS A 224 10.53 -15.72 -4.73
CA LYS A 224 11.05 -16.43 -3.55
C LYS A 224 9.99 -17.26 -2.84
N ASN A 225 8.75 -16.80 -2.84
CA ASN A 225 7.60 -17.50 -2.26
C ASN A 225 6.41 -17.50 -3.23
N PRO A 226 6.41 -18.37 -4.24
CA PRO A 226 5.39 -18.37 -5.28
C PRO A 226 3.96 -18.65 -4.78
N GLY A 227 3.82 -19.24 -3.58
CA GLY A 227 2.53 -19.55 -2.95
C GLY A 227 1.90 -18.39 -2.18
N ASP A 228 2.57 -17.24 -2.07
CA ASP A 228 2.05 -16.10 -1.31
C ASP A 228 0.87 -15.42 -2.03
N LYS A 229 -0.32 -15.78 -1.58
CA LYS A 229 -1.58 -15.21 -2.08
C LYS A 229 -1.68 -13.70 -1.85
N THR A 230 -1.09 -13.19 -0.78
CA THR A 230 -1.11 -11.76 -0.45
C THR A 230 -0.23 -10.98 -1.41
N ALA A 231 1.00 -11.45 -1.63
CA ALA A 231 1.92 -10.88 -2.61
C ALA A 231 1.31 -10.91 -4.03
N LEU A 232 0.66 -12.00 -4.42
CA LEU A 232 -0.01 -12.09 -5.70
C LEU A 232 -1.14 -11.05 -5.86
N LYS A 233 -1.94 -10.82 -4.82
CA LYS A 233 -2.99 -9.79 -4.81
C LYS A 233 -2.42 -8.37 -4.85
N ASN A 234 -1.32 -8.14 -4.15
CA ASN A 234 -0.60 -6.87 -4.19
C ASN A 234 -0.09 -6.59 -5.60
N LEU A 235 0.51 -7.59 -6.24
CA LEU A 235 1.02 -7.49 -7.61
C LEU A 235 -0.08 -7.12 -8.60
N VAL A 236 -1.25 -7.77 -8.52
CA VAL A 236 -2.44 -7.41 -9.33
C VAL A 236 -2.81 -5.94 -9.11
N SER A 237 -2.88 -5.49 -7.85
CA SER A 237 -3.21 -4.11 -7.52
C SER A 237 -2.20 -3.11 -8.07
N LEU A 238 -0.91 -3.42 -8.00
CA LEU A 238 0.16 -2.59 -8.54
C LEU A 238 0.08 -2.47 -10.06
N TYR A 239 -0.21 -3.58 -10.79
CA TYR A 239 -0.42 -3.53 -12.24
C TYR A 239 -1.64 -2.70 -12.64
N ILE A 240 -2.73 -2.77 -11.88
CA ILE A 240 -3.91 -1.92 -12.11
C ILE A 240 -3.53 -0.43 -11.95
N GLN A 241 -2.79 -0.08 -10.90
CA GLN A 241 -2.33 1.29 -10.67
C GLN A 241 -1.30 1.75 -11.72
N ALA A 242 -0.47 0.84 -12.19
CA ALA A 242 0.48 1.07 -13.29
C ALA A 242 -0.21 1.20 -14.66
N LYS A 243 -1.54 1.04 -14.75
CA LYS A 243 -2.31 0.99 -16.01
C LYS A 243 -1.83 -0.12 -16.96
N GLN A 244 -1.48 -1.27 -16.38
CA GLN A 244 -1.05 -2.47 -17.08
C GLN A 244 -2.08 -3.61 -16.90
N PRO A 245 -3.29 -3.48 -17.44
CA PRO A 245 -4.38 -4.41 -17.19
C PRO A 245 -4.09 -5.83 -17.70
N GLN A 246 -3.33 -5.99 -18.80
CA GLN A 246 -2.96 -7.31 -19.33
C GLN A 246 -2.05 -8.06 -18.34
N ASN A 247 -1.12 -7.37 -17.69
CA ASN A 247 -0.26 -7.97 -16.65
C ASN A 247 -1.09 -8.36 -15.41
N ALA A 248 -2.07 -7.54 -15.04
CA ALA A 248 -3.01 -7.87 -13.97
C ALA A 248 -3.82 -9.12 -14.29
N ILE A 249 -4.38 -9.22 -15.50
CA ILE A 249 -5.11 -10.39 -16.00
C ILE A 249 -4.23 -11.63 -15.94
N LYS A 250 -3.04 -11.58 -16.54
CA LYS A 250 -2.11 -12.73 -16.54
C LYS A 250 -1.77 -13.21 -15.13
N THR A 251 -1.58 -12.27 -14.19
CA THR A 251 -1.30 -12.61 -12.80
C THR A 251 -2.52 -13.27 -12.13
N MET A 252 -3.73 -12.81 -12.44
CA MET A 252 -4.96 -13.42 -11.92
C MET A 252 -5.24 -14.79 -12.54
N GLU A 253 -4.98 -14.97 -13.83
CA GLU A 253 -5.08 -16.27 -14.53
C GLU A 253 -4.13 -17.29 -13.88
N ASP A 254 -2.85 -16.92 -13.66
CA ASP A 254 -1.88 -17.76 -12.96
C ASP A 254 -2.37 -18.13 -11.55
N GLY A 255 -2.88 -17.15 -10.82
CA GLY A 255 -3.45 -17.37 -9.48
C GLY A 255 -4.63 -18.35 -9.48
N LEU A 256 -5.51 -18.29 -10.45
CA LEU A 256 -6.61 -19.25 -10.63
C LEU A 256 -6.10 -20.65 -11.00
N GLN A 257 -5.21 -20.74 -11.99
CA GLN A 257 -4.64 -22.01 -12.45
C GLN A 257 -3.92 -22.75 -11.32
N ARG A 258 -3.27 -22.02 -10.45
CA ARG A 258 -2.54 -22.56 -9.27
C ARG A 258 -3.43 -22.79 -8.05
N GLY A 259 -4.73 -22.51 -8.13
CA GLY A 259 -5.66 -22.65 -7.00
C GLY A 259 -5.44 -21.64 -5.87
N LEU A 260 -4.76 -20.55 -6.12
CA LEU A 260 -4.55 -19.46 -5.16
C LEU A 260 -5.73 -18.48 -5.13
N PHE A 261 -6.41 -18.29 -6.26
CA PHE A 261 -7.63 -17.50 -6.38
C PHE A 261 -8.83 -18.44 -6.54
N THR A 262 -9.63 -18.57 -5.49
CA THR A 262 -10.69 -19.58 -5.40
C THR A 262 -12.03 -19.02 -4.95
N THR A 263 -12.11 -17.70 -4.71
CA THR A 263 -13.32 -17.08 -4.19
C THR A 263 -14.17 -16.48 -5.30
N GLU A 264 -15.47 -16.34 -5.07
CA GLU A 264 -16.38 -15.59 -5.95
C GLU A 264 -15.80 -14.23 -6.35
N LYS A 265 -15.24 -13.50 -5.39
CA LYS A 265 -14.62 -12.19 -5.64
C LYS A 265 -13.45 -12.25 -6.61
N ASP A 266 -12.64 -13.31 -6.55
CA ASP A 266 -11.51 -13.48 -7.46
C ASP A 266 -12.03 -13.69 -8.92
N TYR A 267 -13.09 -14.48 -9.11
CA TYR A 267 -13.74 -14.70 -10.40
C TYR A 267 -14.40 -13.43 -10.95
N LEU A 268 -15.16 -12.72 -10.13
CA LEU A 268 -15.82 -11.47 -10.54
C LEU A 268 -14.82 -10.38 -10.90
N ASN A 269 -13.74 -10.25 -10.14
CA ASN A 269 -12.69 -9.28 -10.42
C ASN A 269 -11.97 -9.56 -11.74
N LEU A 270 -11.64 -10.83 -12.01
CA LEU A 270 -10.99 -11.19 -13.28
C LEU A 270 -11.94 -11.00 -14.46
N ALA A 271 -13.20 -11.40 -14.32
CA ALA A 271 -14.21 -11.15 -15.36
C ALA A 271 -14.37 -9.64 -15.63
N GLN A 272 -14.37 -8.81 -14.59
CA GLN A 272 -14.42 -7.36 -14.75
C GLN A 272 -13.17 -6.81 -15.46
N MET A 273 -11.99 -7.36 -15.17
CA MET A 273 -10.75 -6.94 -15.86
C MET A 273 -10.79 -7.30 -17.35
N TYR A 274 -11.25 -8.50 -17.72
CA TYR A 274 -11.47 -8.85 -19.12
C TYR A 274 -12.45 -7.90 -19.80
N LEU A 275 -13.58 -7.58 -19.15
CA LEU A 275 -14.56 -6.64 -19.70
C LEU A 275 -13.99 -5.23 -19.85
N TYR A 276 -13.17 -4.79 -18.90
CA TYR A 276 -12.50 -3.49 -18.98
C TYR A 276 -11.54 -3.43 -20.19
N VAL A 277 -10.75 -4.48 -20.40
CA VAL A 277 -9.84 -4.56 -21.55
C VAL A 277 -10.64 -4.63 -22.85
N ALA A 278 -11.64 -5.50 -22.92
CA ALA A 278 -12.50 -5.66 -24.10
C ALA A 278 -13.14 -4.33 -24.55
N GLN A 279 -13.55 -3.46 -23.63
CA GLN A 279 -14.16 -2.16 -23.97
C GLN A 279 -13.16 -1.14 -24.57
N ASN A 280 -11.85 -1.37 -24.39
CA ASN A 280 -10.79 -0.46 -24.80
C ASN A 280 -9.94 -1.00 -25.97
N GLU A 281 -10.26 -2.18 -26.51
CA GLU A 281 -9.55 -2.81 -27.63
C GLU A 281 -10.33 -2.69 -28.94
N GLN A 282 -9.60 -2.83 -30.08
CA GLN A 282 -10.23 -2.81 -31.40
C GLN A 282 -11.08 -4.06 -31.69
N ASP A 283 -10.68 -5.22 -31.13
CA ASP A 283 -11.46 -6.47 -31.17
C ASP A 283 -11.82 -6.92 -29.76
N PRO A 284 -12.98 -6.48 -29.24
CA PRO A 284 -13.40 -6.77 -27.87
C PRO A 284 -13.86 -8.21 -27.65
N LYS A 285 -14.06 -8.99 -28.73
CA LYS A 285 -14.78 -10.27 -28.68
C LYS A 285 -14.03 -11.33 -27.86
N ALA A 286 -12.72 -11.42 -28.04
CA ALA A 286 -11.91 -12.46 -27.40
C ALA A 286 -11.95 -12.37 -25.87
N ASP A 287 -11.67 -11.21 -25.31
CA ASP A 287 -11.64 -11.03 -23.86
C ASP A 287 -13.04 -11.02 -23.25
N ALA A 288 -14.05 -10.51 -23.97
CA ALA A 288 -15.43 -10.63 -23.54
C ALA A 288 -15.87 -12.12 -23.43
N LEU A 289 -15.47 -12.97 -24.36
CA LEU A 289 -15.76 -14.41 -24.29
C LEU A 289 -15.01 -15.11 -23.15
N LYS A 290 -13.77 -14.70 -22.85
CA LYS A 290 -13.06 -15.20 -21.66
C LYS A 290 -13.79 -14.84 -20.36
N ALA A 291 -14.27 -13.60 -20.24
CA ALA A 291 -15.09 -13.19 -19.11
C ALA A 291 -16.36 -14.06 -18.97
N ALA A 292 -17.06 -14.29 -20.09
CA ALA A 292 -18.26 -15.12 -20.10
C ALA A 292 -17.97 -16.57 -19.68
N ALA A 293 -16.94 -17.17 -20.24
CA ALA A 293 -16.54 -18.54 -19.92
C ALA A 293 -16.15 -18.70 -18.45
N LEU A 294 -15.38 -17.75 -17.91
CA LEU A 294 -14.99 -17.72 -16.50
C LEU A 294 -16.20 -17.66 -15.56
N LEU A 295 -17.16 -16.78 -15.85
CA LEU A 295 -18.35 -16.63 -15.02
C LEU A 295 -19.27 -17.84 -15.11
N GLN A 296 -19.42 -18.45 -16.31
CA GLN A 296 -20.19 -19.67 -16.46
C GLN A 296 -19.58 -20.83 -15.68
N ASP A 297 -18.26 -21.01 -15.77
CA ASP A 297 -17.52 -22.04 -15.04
C ASP A 297 -17.69 -21.83 -13.51
N GLY A 298 -17.53 -20.59 -13.04
CA GLY A 298 -17.71 -20.25 -11.64
C GLY A 298 -19.12 -20.53 -11.12
N LEU A 299 -20.16 -20.19 -11.91
CA LEU A 299 -21.56 -20.48 -11.59
C LEU A 299 -21.85 -21.99 -11.58
N GLN A 300 -21.31 -22.72 -12.58
CA GLN A 300 -21.49 -24.17 -12.67
C GLN A 300 -20.82 -24.92 -11.52
N LYS A 301 -19.65 -24.47 -11.10
CA LYS A 301 -18.91 -25.03 -9.95
C LYS A 301 -19.45 -24.60 -8.58
N GLY A 302 -20.40 -23.66 -8.55
CA GLY A 302 -20.94 -23.10 -7.32
C GLY A 302 -19.94 -22.17 -6.57
N ILE A 303 -18.83 -21.80 -7.18
CA ILE A 303 -17.87 -20.83 -6.65
C ILE A 303 -18.48 -19.42 -6.71
N VAL A 304 -19.10 -19.11 -7.84
CA VAL A 304 -19.87 -17.88 -8.04
C VAL A 304 -21.34 -18.19 -7.74
N LYS A 305 -21.93 -17.43 -6.82
CA LYS A 305 -23.33 -17.61 -6.47
C LYS A 305 -24.24 -16.89 -7.46
N PRO A 306 -25.43 -17.44 -7.76
CA PRO A 306 -26.44 -16.70 -8.52
C PRO A 306 -26.76 -15.37 -7.86
N GLY A 307 -26.72 -14.26 -8.64
CA GLY A 307 -26.95 -12.93 -8.09
C GLY A 307 -26.90 -11.85 -9.19
N LEU A 308 -27.13 -10.60 -8.81
CA LEU A 308 -27.13 -9.48 -9.73
C LEU A 308 -25.78 -9.31 -10.45
N ASP A 309 -24.69 -9.23 -9.70
CA ASP A 309 -23.38 -8.92 -10.25
C ASP A 309 -22.87 -9.98 -11.27
N PRO A 310 -22.90 -11.30 -10.96
CA PRO A 310 -22.44 -12.31 -11.90
C PRO A 310 -23.30 -12.35 -13.19
N TYR A 311 -24.62 -12.27 -13.08
CA TYR A 311 -25.48 -12.30 -14.27
C TYR A 311 -25.40 -11.02 -15.07
N LYS A 312 -25.23 -9.87 -14.44
CA LYS A 312 -24.98 -8.60 -15.12
C LYS A 312 -23.68 -8.61 -15.89
N GLN A 313 -22.58 -9.05 -15.24
CA GLN A 313 -21.28 -9.17 -15.90
C GLN A 313 -21.33 -10.20 -17.04
N LEU A 314 -21.96 -11.35 -16.85
CA LEU A 314 -22.12 -12.38 -17.86
C LEU A 314 -22.90 -11.87 -19.06
N GLY A 315 -24.01 -11.17 -18.84
CA GLY A 315 -24.79 -10.55 -19.90
C GLY A 315 -24.01 -9.49 -20.66
N ASN A 316 -23.26 -8.63 -19.94
CA ASN A 316 -22.40 -7.63 -20.55
C ASN A 316 -21.28 -8.29 -21.41
N ALA A 317 -20.70 -9.39 -20.94
CA ALA A 317 -19.69 -10.13 -21.67
C ALA A 317 -20.25 -10.66 -23.00
N TYR A 318 -21.42 -11.28 -22.98
CA TYR A 318 -22.07 -11.75 -24.20
C TYR A 318 -22.50 -10.62 -25.13
N TYR A 319 -22.98 -9.51 -24.57
CA TYR A 319 -23.36 -8.33 -25.37
C TYR A 319 -22.16 -7.75 -26.13
N ILE A 320 -21.01 -7.57 -25.44
CA ILE A 320 -19.77 -7.08 -26.06
C ILE A 320 -19.27 -8.06 -27.12
N ALA A 321 -19.43 -9.37 -26.89
CA ALA A 321 -19.07 -10.41 -27.86
C ALA A 321 -20.04 -10.52 -29.05
N GLY A 322 -21.14 -9.77 -29.06
CA GLY A 322 -22.19 -9.82 -30.09
C GLY A 322 -23.15 -11.01 -29.95
N ASN A 323 -23.09 -11.76 -28.83
CA ASN A 323 -23.94 -12.92 -28.57
C ASN A 323 -25.24 -12.49 -27.85
N TYR A 324 -26.12 -11.82 -28.55
CA TYR A 324 -27.28 -11.11 -27.95
C TYR A 324 -28.28 -12.05 -27.27
N ASP A 325 -28.55 -13.25 -27.81
CA ASP A 325 -29.44 -14.23 -27.16
C ASP A 325 -28.94 -14.65 -25.77
N GLN A 326 -27.63 -14.90 -25.68
CA GLN A 326 -27.00 -15.27 -24.39
C GLN A 326 -26.95 -14.11 -23.43
N ALA A 327 -26.76 -12.86 -23.91
CA ALA A 327 -26.84 -11.66 -23.10
C ALA A 327 -28.24 -11.50 -22.51
N MET A 328 -29.28 -11.63 -23.33
CA MET A 328 -30.69 -11.61 -22.93
C MET A 328 -30.99 -12.67 -21.86
N ALA A 329 -30.54 -13.91 -22.07
CA ALA A 329 -30.74 -14.99 -21.11
C ALA A 329 -30.05 -14.71 -19.75
N ALA A 330 -28.81 -14.21 -19.77
CA ALA A 330 -28.07 -13.87 -18.58
C ALA A 330 -28.74 -12.71 -17.79
N TRP A 331 -29.10 -11.63 -18.45
CA TRP A 331 -29.77 -10.50 -17.80
C TRP A 331 -31.17 -10.88 -17.31
N THR A 332 -31.89 -11.80 -18.00
CA THR A 332 -33.17 -12.32 -17.50
C THR A 332 -33.00 -13.05 -16.16
N LYS A 333 -31.94 -13.85 -16.04
CA LYS A 333 -31.61 -14.52 -14.76
C LYS A 333 -31.18 -13.54 -13.69
N GLY A 334 -30.57 -12.41 -14.05
CA GLY A 334 -30.13 -11.37 -13.12
C GLY A 334 -31.26 -10.43 -12.65
N SER A 335 -32.31 -10.22 -13.48
CA SER A 335 -33.38 -9.25 -13.20
C SER A 335 -34.11 -9.46 -11.87
N PRO A 336 -34.38 -10.69 -11.38
CA PRO A 336 -34.96 -10.91 -10.06
C PRO A 336 -34.11 -10.45 -8.86
N TYR A 337 -32.81 -10.33 -9.07
CA TYR A 337 -31.86 -9.86 -8.04
C TYR A 337 -31.63 -8.36 -8.09
N ALA A 338 -32.20 -7.65 -9.06
CA ALA A 338 -32.02 -6.22 -9.24
C ALA A 338 -33.13 -5.43 -8.53
N ASP A 339 -32.73 -4.39 -7.79
CA ASP A 339 -33.66 -3.46 -7.13
C ASP A 339 -34.27 -2.42 -8.11
N ASN A 340 -33.81 -2.41 -9.36
CA ASN A 340 -34.17 -1.44 -10.38
C ASN A 340 -34.33 -2.08 -11.76
N GLY A 341 -34.73 -1.26 -12.75
CA GLY A 341 -35.02 -1.70 -14.12
C GLY A 341 -33.83 -1.66 -15.09
N GLU A 342 -32.58 -1.50 -14.64
CA GLU A 342 -31.42 -1.35 -15.55
C GLU A 342 -31.24 -2.54 -16.47
N LEU A 343 -31.38 -3.79 -15.98
CA LEU A 343 -31.27 -4.98 -16.80
C LEU A 343 -32.43 -5.10 -17.79
N ASP A 344 -33.63 -4.68 -17.40
CA ASP A 344 -34.79 -4.67 -18.27
C ASP A 344 -34.63 -3.65 -19.40
N MET A 345 -34.00 -2.50 -19.10
CA MET A 345 -33.65 -1.50 -20.12
C MET A 345 -32.66 -2.03 -21.14
N LEU A 346 -31.61 -2.73 -20.71
CA LEU A 346 -30.65 -3.37 -21.62
C LEU A 346 -31.30 -4.44 -22.51
N ARG A 347 -32.19 -5.24 -21.94
CA ARG A 347 -32.96 -6.25 -22.66
C ARG A 347 -33.90 -5.61 -23.68
N ALA A 348 -34.60 -4.53 -23.29
CA ALA A 348 -35.44 -3.77 -24.19
C ALA A 348 -34.66 -3.25 -25.40
N GLN A 349 -33.44 -2.79 -25.20
CA GLN A 349 -32.59 -2.30 -26.30
C GLN A 349 -32.32 -3.40 -27.35
N ILE A 350 -32.00 -4.62 -26.90
CA ILE A 350 -31.80 -5.75 -27.83
C ILE A 350 -33.11 -6.08 -28.57
N LEU A 351 -34.24 -6.14 -27.87
CA LEU A 351 -35.53 -6.43 -28.51
C LEU A 351 -35.86 -5.40 -29.59
N LEU A 352 -35.55 -4.13 -29.40
CA LEU A 352 -35.73 -3.11 -30.43
C LEU A 352 -34.80 -3.33 -31.64
N GLN A 353 -33.55 -3.71 -31.39
CA GLN A 353 -32.59 -4.07 -32.46
C GLN A 353 -33.08 -5.26 -33.29
N ASP A 354 -33.66 -6.26 -32.64
CA ASP A 354 -34.24 -7.45 -33.25
C ASP A 354 -35.62 -7.16 -33.84
N GLN A 355 -36.07 -5.90 -33.92
CA GLN A 355 -37.36 -5.48 -34.44
C GLN A 355 -38.59 -6.04 -33.69
N LYS A 356 -38.37 -6.55 -32.46
CA LYS A 356 -39.44 -6.99 -31.54
C LYS A 356 -40.04 -5.77 -30.78
N PHE A 357 -40.56 -4.84 -31.55
CA PHE A 357 -40.91 -3.51 -31.03
C PHE A 357 -41.94 -3.51 -29.91
N SER A 358 -42.96 -4.38 -30.01
CA SER A 358 -44.00 -4.46 -28.98
C SER A 358 -43.45 -4.95 -27.63
N GLU A 359 -42.61 -6.00 -27.67
CA GLU A 359 -42.00 -6.58 -26.49
C GLU A 359 -40.95 -5.62 -25.90
N GLY A 360 -40.13 -5.00 -26.75
CA GLY A 360 -39.14 -4.00 -26.33
C GLY A 360 -39.76 -2.79 -25.66
N ARG A 361 -40.90 -2.29 -26.19
CA ARG A 361 -41.68 -1.22 -25.58
C ARG A 361 -42.18 -1.60 -24.18
N ALA A 362 -42.84 -2.74 -24.06
CA ALA A 362 -43.36 -3.22 -22.77
C ALA A 362 -42.25 -3.36 -21.72
N LEU A 363 -41.09 -3.91 -22.12
CA LEU A 363 -39.98 -4.10 -21.22
C LEU A 363 -39.31 -2.75 -20.84
N ALA A 364 -39.21 -1.77 -21.76
CA ALA A 364 -38.72 -0.44 -21.45
C ALA A 364 -39.66 0.31 -20.48
N GLN A 365 -40.97 0.11 -20.62
CA GLN A 365 -41.94 0.66 -19.67
C GLN A 365 -41.82 0.00 -18.29
N THR A 366 -41.64 -1.32 -18.23
CA THR A 366 -41.35 -2.04 -16.98
C THR A 366 -40.05 -1.52 -16.33
N ALA A 367 -39.02 -1.26 -17.13
CA ALA A 367 -37.78 -0.70 -16.65
C ALA A 367 -37.98 0.69 -15.98
N LEU A 368 -38.78 1.55 -16.60
CA LEU A 368 -39.15 2.85 -16.06
C LEU A 368 -39.92 2.75 -14.75
N GLN A 369 -40.87 1.80 -14.65
CA GLN A 369 -41.64 1.56 -13.44
C GLN A 369 -40.79 1.07 -12.28
N ARG A 370 -39.79 0.22 -12.54
CA ARG A 370 -38.83 -0.25 -11.55
C ARG A 370 -37.75 0.77 -11.20
N GLY A 371 -37.67 1.86 -11.96
CA GLY A 371 -36.68 2.91 -11.81
C GLY A 371 -35.38 2.60 -12.54
N VAL A 372 -34.90 3.56 -13.32
CA VAL A 372 -33.58 3.50 -14.03
C VAL A 372 -32.84 4.81 -13.82
N LYS A 373 -31.53 4.76 -13.88
CA LYS A 373 -30.69 5.96 -13.73
C LYS A 373 -30.84 6.91 -14.92
N ARG A 374 -30.85 6.36 -16.14
CA ARG A 374 -30.98 7.12 -17.39
C ARG A 374 -32.41 7.12 -17.87
N VAL A 375 -33.25 7.89 -17.17
CA VAL A 375 -34.69 7.96 -17.42
C VAL A 375 -35.01 8.42 -18.86
N GLY A 376 -34.30 9.45 -19.35
CA GLY A 376 -34.46 9.95 -20.72
C GLY A 376 -34.11 8.90 -21.79
N ALA A 377 -33.07 8.11 -21.56
CA ALA A 377 -32.69 7.02 -22.46
C ALA A 377 -33.79 5.93 -22.51
N ALA A 378 -34.37 5.57 -21.36
CA ALA A 378 -35.46 4.60 -21.33
C ALA A 378 -36.72 5.13 -22.04
N TRP A 379 -37.07 6.41 -21.88
CA TRP A 379 -38.14 7.01 -22.66
C TRP A 379 -37.85 7.11 -24.15
N THR A 380 -36.57 7.28 -24.53
CA THR A 380 -36.15 7.22 -25.94
C THR A 380 -36.38 5.83 -26.54
N LEU A 381 -36.14 4.75 -25.77
CA LEU A 381 -36.45 3.37 -26.23
C LEU A 381 -37.98 3.20 -26.46
N VAL A 382 -38.80 3.68 -25.53
CA VAL A 382 -40.27 3.65 -25.70
C VAL A 382 -40.67 4.44 -26.94
N GLY A 383 -40.17 5.65 -27.12
CA GLY A 383 -40.50 6.48 -28.29
C GLY A 383 -40.09 5.86 -29.63
N ASN A 384 -38.91 5.24 -29.68
CA ASN A 384 -38.44 4.52 -30.87
C ASN A 384 -39.31 3.29 -31.19
N ALA A 385 -39.73 2.54 -30.17
CA ALA A 385 -40.65 1.43 -30.33
C ALA A 385 -42.01 1.90 -30.87
N ASP A 386 -42.57 2.97 -30.29
CA ASP A 386 -43.83 3.55 -30.74
C ASP A 386 -43.77 4.06 -32.18
N LEU A 387 -42.64 4.66 -32.61
CA LEU A 387 -42.43 5.06 -34.00
C LEU A 387 -42.47 3.83 -34.95
N ALA A 388 -41.79 2.78 -34.59
CA ALA A 388 -41.75 1.55 -35.40
C ALA A 388 -43.10 0.88 -35.46
N LEU A 389 -43.91 0.94 -34.40
CA LEU A 389 -45.30 0.46 -34.32
C LEU A 389 -46.33 1.42 -34.97
N LYS A 390 -45.87 2.54 -35.53
CA LYS A 390 -46.72 3.61 -36.11
C LYS A 390 -47.64 4.30 -35.09
N ASP A 391 -47.37 4.17 -33.82
CA ASP A 391 -48.09 4.91 -32.77
C ASP A 391 -47.45 6.32 -32.58
N ARG A 392 -47.85 7.23 -33.48
CA ARG A 392 -47.35 8.61 -33.46
C ARG A 392 -47.68 9.36 -32.19
N LYS A 393 -48.82 9.09 -31.55
CA LYS A 393 -49.23 9.74 -30.31
C LYS A 393 -48.36 9.28 -29.13
N GLY A 394 -48.15 7.97 -29.03
CA GLY A 394 -47.25 7.37 -28.05
C GLY A 394 -45.84 7.88 -28.19
N ALA A 395 -45.32 7.89 -29.43
CA ALA A 395 -43.95 8.39 -29.70
C ALA A 395 -43.77 9.86 -29.27
N ILE A 396 -44.72 10.75 -29.59
CA ILE A 396 -44.64 12.14 -29.15
C ILE A 396 -44.60 12.24 -27.61
N ALA A 397 -45.50 11.53 -26.92
CA ALA A 397 -45.54 11.55 -25.47
C ALA A 397 -44.24 11.01 -24.82
N ALA A 398 -43.67 9.96 -25.40
CA ALA A 398 -42.41 9.39 -24.91
C ALA A 398 -41.20 10.33 -25.13
N PHE A 399 -41.09 10.94 -26.33
CA PHE A 399 -40.02 11.91 -26.58
C PHE A 399 -40.19 13.23 -25.83
N GLU A 400 -41.39 13.66 -25.47
CA GLU A 400 -41.61 14.78 -24.55
C GLU A 400 -41.04 14.51 -23.16
N LYS A 401 -41.17 13.29 -22.67
CA LYS A 401 -40.56 12.86 -21.42
C LYS A 401 -39.03 12.70 -21.53
N ALA A 402 -38.56 12.16 -22.65
CA ALA A 402 -37.13 12.08 -22.93
C ALA A 402 -36.46 13.46 -23.03
N ALA A 403 -37.18 14.48 -23.49
CA ALA A 403 -36.69 15.85 -23.60
C ALA A 403 -36.54 16.57 -22.24
N GLN A 404 -37.08 16.00 -21.16
CA GLN A 404 -36.89 16.53 -19.80
C GLN A 404 -35.52 16.16 -19.22
N ASP A 405 -34.86 15.13 -19.75
CA ASP A 405 -33.54 14.70 -19.34
C ASP A 405 -32.48 15.44 -20.16
N PRO A 406 -31.53 16.15 -19.52
CA PRO A 406 -30.47 16.89 -20.21
C PRO A 406 -29.67 16.08 -21.21
N GLU A 407 -29.40 14.78 -20.91
CA GLU A 407 -28.61 13.91 -21.77
C GLU A 407 -29.31 13.57 -23.10
N THR A 408 -30.64 13.47 -23.11
CA THR A 408 -31.43 13.06 -24.27
C THR A 408 -32.20 14.20 -24.90
N LYS A 409 -32.27 15.38 -24.27
CA LYS A 409 -33.06 16.55 -24.66
C LYS A 409 -32.88 16.93 -26.13
N ALA A 410 -31.68 17.18 -26.56
CA ALA A 410 -31.39 17.67 -27.91
C ALA A 410 -31.86 16.68 -29.00
N GLN A 411 -31.65 15.39 -28.78
CA GLN A 411 -32.08 14.33 -29.70
C GLN A 411 -33.63 14.21 -29.70
N ALA A 412 -34.24 14.19 -28.53
CA ALA A 412 -35.67 14.08 -28.39
C ALA A 412 -36.41 15.27 -29.05
N GLU A 413 -35.95 16.49 -28.84
CA GLU A 413 -36.53 17.70 -29.48
C GLU A 413 -36.37 17.66 -30.98
N LYS A 414 -35.28 17.15 -31.53
CA LYS A 414 -35.10 16.97 -32.97
C LYS A 414 -36.17 16.03 -33.55
N VAL A 415 -36.43 14.89 -32.90
CA VAL A 415 -37.46 13.94 -33.32
C VAL A 415 -38.85 14.55 -33.17
N LEU A 416 -39.14 15.25 -32.09
CA LEU A 416 -40.42 15.94 -31.88
C LEU A 416 -40.74 16.96 -32.99
N ARG A 417 -39.75 17.77 -33.42
CA ARG A 417 -39.93 18.69 -34.55
C ARG A 417 -40.30 17.96 -35.84
N GLN A 418 -39.64 16.82 -36.14
CA GLN A 418 -39.95 16.02 -37.31
C GLN A 418 -41.37 15.42 -37.25
N LEU A 419 -41.75 14.95 -36.07
CA LEU A 419 -43.10 14.39 -35.86
C LEU A 419 -44.20 15.43 -35.95
N ARG A 420 -43.97 16.63 -35.44
CA ARG A 420 -44.99 17.73 -35.43
C ARG A 420 -45.04 18.45 -36.77
N GLY A 421 -43.95 18.51 -37.53
CA GLY A 421 -43.87 19.18 -38.84
C GLY A 421 -44.43 18.38 -40.03
N LYS A 422 -44.68 17.08 -39.92
CA LYS A 422 -45.34 16.28 -40.94
C LYS A 422 -46.84 16.29 -40.71
N LYS A 423 -47.55 17.24 -41.36
CA LYS A 423 -48.99 17.16 -41.58
C LYS A 423 -49.33 16.22 -42.73
#